data_d65187544525fb40c5dd548f49893999
#
_entry.id   d65187544525fb40c5dd548f49893999
#
_cell.length_a   1.000
_cell.length_b   1.000
_cell.length_c   1.000
_cell.angle_alpha   90.00
_cell.angle_beta   90.00
_cell.angle_gamma   90.00
#
_symmetry.space_group_name_H-M   'P 1'
#
loop_
_entity.id
_entity.type
_entity.pdbx_description
1 polymer ?
#
loop_
_entity_poly.entity_id
_entity_poly.type
_entity_poly.pdbx_seq_one_letter_code
_entity_poly.pdbx_strand_id
1 'polypeptide(L)'
;MKNALLIFFVVLLISCTQQVPEDVDDKYIPPPTSVVDKQFNFHIVEPGIWRSSQPNKESLLRMKQHGLKTIINLRGDEETDIWESGLADSLGINYFSKPIDARKKQNLDYLKEILSIVEDTTNQPVLIHCLGGKDRTGLIVGMYKLKYTNLTFSQIKKEIIMYGHDQKDLPEIFKSLKTFAAEIRK
;
A
#
# COMPACT_ATOMS: atom_id res chain seq x y z
N MET A 1 -7.65 -21.98 -75.71
CA MET A 1 -8.00 -22.46 -74.37
C MET A 1 -7.02 -21.77 -73.42
N LYS A 2 -7.49 -20.71 -72.69
CA LYS A 2 -6.64 -19.90 -71.81
C LYS A 2 -6.94 -20.31 -70.38
N ASN A 3 -5.95 -20.94 -69.70
CA ASN A 3 -6.06 -21.28 -68.28
C ASN A 3 -5.75 -20.01 -67.44
N ALA A 4 -6.73 -19.52 -66.72
CA ALA A 4 -6.55 -18.44 -65.75
C ALA A 4 -6.18 -19.09 -64.39
N LEU A 5 -4.94 -18.81 -63.97
CA LEU A 5 -4.42 -19.24 -62.65
C LEU A 5 -4.91 -18.24 -61.60
N LEU A 6 -5.85 -18.65 -60.77
CA LEU A 6 -6.33 -17.88 -59.65
C LEU A 6 -5.35 -18.00 -58.47
N ILE A 7 -4.59 -16.93 -58.23
CA ILE A 7 -3.69 -16.86 -57.06
C ILE A 7 -4.53 -16.37 -55.86
N PHE A 8 -4.78 -17.27 -54.92
CA PHE A 8 -5.39 -16.92 -53.64
C PHE A 8 -4.31 -16.26 -52.74
N PHE A 9 -4.43 -14.99 -52.51
CA PHE A 9 -3.67 -14.29 -51.47
C PHE A 9 -4.31 -14.59 -50.12
N VAL A 10 -3.69 -15.47 -49.32
CA VAL A 10 -4.04 -15.66 -47.93
C VAL A 10 -3.39 -14.50 -47.15
N VAL A 11 -4.17 -13.51 -46.78
CA VAL A 11 -3.76 -12.47 -45.84
C VAL A 11 -3.77 -13.09 -44.43
N LEU A 12 -2.60 -13.47 -43.95
CA LEU A 12 -2.38 -13.83 -42.55
C LEU A 12 -2.51 -12.55 -41.71
N LEU A 13 -3.68 -12.31 -41.15
CA LEU A 13 -3.85 -11.33 -40.08
C LEU A 13 -3.09 -11.85 -38.85
N ILE A 14 -1.85 -11.41 -38.68
CA ILE A 14 -1.14 -11.56 -37.40
C ILE A 14 -1.86 -10.65 -36.41
N SER A 15 -2.83 -11.21 -35.70
CA SER A 15 -3.40 -10.60 -34.53
C SER A 15 -2.31 -10.52 -33.48
N CYS A 16 -1.70 -9.35 -33.35
CA CYS A 16 -0.82 -9.05 -32.23
C CYS A 16 -1.71 -8.92 -30.98
N THR A 17 -2.12 -10.05 -30.41
CA THR A 17 -2.64 -10.07 -29.06
C THR A 17 -1.47 -9.65 -28.17
N GLN A 18 -1.46 -8.38 -27.75
CA GLN A 18 -0.68 -7.99 -26.59
C GLN A 18 -1.16 -8.92 -25.46
N GLN A 19 -0.37 -9.94 -25.19
CA GLN A 19 -0.48 -10.69 -23.94
C GLN A 19 -0.29 -9.67 -22.81
N VAL A 20 -1.38 -9.29 -22.19
CA VAL A 20 -1.33 -8.72 -20.84
C VAL A 20 -0.53 -9.73 -20.04
N PRO A 21 0.56 -9.35 -19.36
CA PRO A 21 1.28 -10.28 -18.51
C PRO A 21 0.25 -10.87 -17.52
N GLU A 22 -0.10 -12.13 -17.69
CA GLU A 22 -0.71 -12.92 -16.64
C GLU A 22 0.32 -12.99 -15.52
N ASP A 23 -0.15 -12.75 -14.30
CA ASP A 23 0.60 -12.72 -13.05
C ASP A 23 1.40 -11.43 -12.80
N VAL A 24 0.68 -10.39 -12.42
CA VAL A 24 1.17 -9.61 -11.28
C VAL A 24 1.15 -10.60 -10.12
N ASP A 25 2.31 -11.16 -9.81
CA ASP A 25 2.48 -12.13 -8.74
C ASP A 25 1.92 -11.48 -7.46
N ASP A 26 0.73 -11.91 -7.01
CA ASP A 26 0.10 -11.51 -5.73
C ASP A 26 1.03 -11.77 -4.54
N LYS A 27 2.20 -12.31 -4.79
CA LYS A 27 3.24 -12.70 -3.86
C LYS A 27 4.53 -11.89 -3.98
N TYR A 28 4.54 -10.75 -4.70
CA TYR A 28 5.73 -9.91 -4.64
C TYR A 28 6.02 -9.51 -3.21
N ILE A 29 6.97 -10.18 -2.62
CA ILE A 29 7.54 -9.86 -1.32
C ILE A 29 8.90 -9.25 -1.64
N PRO A 30 9.09 -7.92 -1.48
CA PRO A 30 10.42 -7.34 -1.62
C PRO A 30 11.35 -7.99 -0.60
N PRO A 31 12.66 -8.02 -0.86
CA PRO A 31 13.61 -8.59 0.08
C PRO A 31 13.45 -7.91 1.44
N PRO A 32 13.74 -8.62 2.54
CA PRO A 32 13.58 -8.11 3.90
C PRO A 32 14.61 -7.03 4.21
N THR A 33 14.48 -5.87 3.56
CA THR A 33 15.35 -4.72 3.72
C THR A 33 14.55 -3.56 4.27
N SER A 34 14.92 -3.13 5.44
CA SER A 34 14.37 -1.98 6.13
C SER A 34 15.53 -1.10 6.64
N VAL A 35 15.26 0.18 6.81
CA VAL A 35 16.20 1.10 7.43
C VAL A 35 16.35 0.81 8.93
N VAL A 36 15.35 0.13 9.52
CA VAL A 36 15.17 0.05 10.97
C VAL A 36 15.33 -1.34 11.52
N ASP A 37 14.81 -2.35 10.85
CA ASP A 37 14.90 -3.73 11.29
C ASP A 37 15.19 -4.69 10.12
N LYS A 38 15.61 -5.91 10.50
CA LYS A 38 15.94 -6.94 9.52
C LYS A 38 14.70 -7.54 8.83
N GLN A 39 13.52 -7.32 9.41
CA GLN A 39 12.25 -7.76 8.85
C GLN A 39 11.54 -6.53 8.27
N PHE A 40 11.48 -6.45 6.98
CA PHE A 40 10.86 -5.33 6.28
C PHE A 40 9.36 -5.17 6.59
N ASN A 41 8.71 -6.19 7.13
CA ASN A 41 7.28 -6.22 7.47
C ASN A 41 6.39 -5.77 6.30
N PHE A 42 6.76 -6.17 5.08
CA PHE A 42 6.01 -5.86 3.88
C PHE A 42 4.89 -6.89 3.66
N HIS A 43 3.71 -6.38 3.37
CA HIS A 43 2.56 -7.20 3.03
C HIS A 43 1.68 -6.48 2.00
N ILE A 44 1.14 -7.24 1.06
CA ILE A 44 0.07 -6.79 0.17
C ILE A 44 -1.25 -7.00 0.91
N VAL A 45 -1.94 -5.91 1.22
CA VAL A 45 -3.26 -5.93 1.87
C VAL A 45 -4.32 -6.30 0.85
N GLU A 46 -4.24 -5.66 -0.30
CA GLU A 46 -5.00 -5.89 -1.54
C GLU A 46 -4.13 -5.46 -2.72
N PRO A 47 -4.43 -5.84 -3.97
CA PRO A 47 -3.57 -5.56 -5.12
C PRO A 47 -3.10 -4.11 -5.24
N GLY A 48 -3.96 -3.16 -4.87
CA GLY A 48 -3.64 -1.72 -4.88
C GLY A 48 -3.13 -1.15 -3.55
N ILE A 49 -3.06 -1.93 -2.47
CA ILE A 49 -2.76 -1.42 -1.12
C ILE A 49 -1.66 -2.25 -0.48
N TRP A 50 -0.51 -1.62 -0.27
CA TRP A 50 0.68 -2.24 0.31
C TRP A 50 0.98 -1.61 1.66
N ARG A 51 1.61 -2.38 2.54
CA ARG A 51 2.07 -1.92 3.84
C ARG A 51 3.49 -2.39 4.11
N SER A 52 4.27 -1.59 4.86
CA SER A 52 5.62 -2.01 5.28
C SER A 52 6.11 -1.26 6.52
N SER A 53 7.28 -1.67 7.03
CA SER A 53 8.16 -0.80 7.82
C SER A 53 8.80 0.26 6.91
N GLN A 54 9.63 1.15 7.47
CA GLN A 54 10.34 2.17 6.69
C GLN A 54 11.15 1.51 5.57
N PRO A 55 10.85 1.78 4.29
CA PRO A 55 11.63 1.25 3.19
C PRO A 55 13.00 1.94 3.09
N ASN A 56 13.97 1.24 2.55
CA ASN A 56 15.21 1.84 2.07
C ASN A 56 15.12 2.14 0.57
N LYS A 57 16.17 2.76 0.03
CA LYS A 57 16.23 3.13 -1.39
C LYS A 57 16.03 1.94 -2.33
N GLU A 58 16.66 0.80 -2.01
CA GLU A 58 16.57 -0.40 -2.85
C GLU A 58 15.14 -0.95 -2.88
N SER A 59 14.47 -1.00 -1.72
CA SER A 59 13.06 -1.43 -1.63
C SER A 59 12.14 -0.53 -2.43
N LEU A 60 12.33 0.80 -2.35
CA LEU A 60 11.52 1.76 -3.12
C LEU A 60 11.72 1.61 -4.63
N LEU A 61 12.98 1.41 -5.08
CA LEU A 61 13.27 1.13 -6.48
C LEU A 61 12.55 -0.13 -6.98
N ARG A 62 12.60 -1.21 -6.20
CA ARG A 62 11.89 -2.47 -6.54
C ARG A 62 10.38 -2.30 -6.56
N MET A 63 9.81 -1.62 -5.54
CA MET A 63 8.37 -1.34 -5.51
C MET A 63 7.94 -0.49 -6.70
N LYS A 64 8.75 0.51 -7.11
CA LYS A 64 8.49 1.28 -8.33
C LYS A 64 8.45 0.42 -9.59
N GLN A 65 9.38 -0.54 -9.72
CA GLN A 65 9.39 -1.51 -10.83
C GLN A 65 8.11 -2.37 -10.85
N HIS A 66 7.51 -2.61 -9.68
CA HIS A 66 6.22 -3.31 -9.54
C HIS A 66 5.01 -2.37 -9.54
N GLY A 67 5.19 -1.14 -10.00
CA GLY A 67 4.08 -0.23 -10.26
C GLY A 67 3.68 0.69 -9.13
N LEU A 68 4.46 0.77 -8.01
CA LEU A 68 4.16 1.71 -6.92
C LEU A 68 3.97 3.13 -7.46
N LYS A 69 2.84 3.74 -7.12
CA LYS A 69 2.49 5.11 -7.54
C LYS A 69 2.55 6.13 -6.41
N THR A 70 2.27 5.69 -5.18
CA THR A 70 2.09 6.61 -4.07
C THR A 70 2.68 6.04 -2.77
N ILE A 71 3.29 6.92 -1.98
CA ILE A 71 3.78 6.63 -0.63
C ILE A 71 3.02 7.48 0.37
N ILE A 72 2.55 6.88 1.46
CA ILE A 72 2.04 7.56 2.65
C ILE A 72 2.96 7.26 3.81
N ASN A 73 3.79 8.25 4.19
CA ASN A 73 4.67 8.16 5.35
C ASN A 73 3.94 8.67 6.61
N LEU A 74 3.80 7.80 7.60
CA LEU A 74 3.10 8.10 8.86
C LEU A 74 4.06 8.47 10.01
N ARG A 75 5.35 8.74 9.72
CA ARG A 75 6.37 8.91 10.77
C ARG A 75 6.40 10.31 11.40
N GLY A 76 6.46 11.37 10.62
CA GLY A 76 6.70 12.73 11.09
C GLY A 76 8.16 12.97 11.58
N ASP A 77 9.09 12.30 10.97
CA ASP A 77 10.52 12.43 11.16
C ASP A 77 11.09 13.24 9.99
N GLU A 78 11.55 14.44 10.25
CA GLU A 78 11.95 15.41 9.23
C GLU A 78 13.07 14.89 8.31
N GLU A 79 14.09 14.26 8.87
CA GLU A 79 15.20 13.71 8.09
C GLU A 79 14.70 12.63 7.12
N THR A 80 13.83 11.74 7.60
CA THR A 80 13.21 10.72 6.77
C THR A 80 12.33 11.35 5.68
N ASP A 81 11.52 12.34 6.01
CA ASP A 81 10.65 13.02 5.05
C ASP A 81 11.45 13.67 3.92
N ILE A 82 12.59 14.31 4.23
CA ILE A 82 13.45 14.98 3.24
C ILE A 82 14.02 13.97 2.23
N TRP A 83 14.67 12.90 2.71
CA TRP A 83 15.31 11.97 1.77
C TRP A 83 14.28 11.13 1.01
N GLU A 84 13.19 10.72 1.66
CA GLU A 84 12.20 9.84 1.04
C GLU A 84 11.36 10.58 0.01
N SER A 85 10.94 11.83 0.32
CA SER A 85 10.23 12.67 -0.64
C SER A 85 11.11 13.01 -1.85
N GLY A 86 12.38 13.32 -1.64
CA GLY A 86 13.32 13.58 -2.75
C GLY A 86 13.54 12.36 -3.62
N LEU A 87 13.62 11.16 -3.03
CA LEU A 87 13.72 9.92 -3.79
C LEU A 87 12.40 9.62 -4.52
N ALA A 88 11.25 9.78 -3.87
CA ALA A 88 9.95 9.58 -4.47
C ALA A 88 9.74 10.49 -5.69
N ASP A 89 10.08 11.77 -5.58
CA ASP A 89 10.04 12.73 -6.67
C ASP A 89 10.90 12.27 -7.86
N SER A 90 12.14 11.88 -7.59
CA SER A 90 13.07 11.37 -8.63
C SER A 90 12.56 10.12 -9.35
N LEU A 91 11.69 9.35 -8.71
CA LEU A 91 11.08 8.12 -9.25
C LEU A 91 9.69 8.37 -9.86
N GLY A 92 9.18 9.60 -9.81
CA GLY A 92 7.81 9.91 -10.21
C GLY A 92 6.78 9.14 -9.36
N ILE A 93 6.98 9.11 -8.04
CA ILE A 93 6.07 8.54 -7.03
C ILE A 93 5.46 9.69 -6.25
N ASN A 94 4.14 9.72 -6.11
CA ASN A 94 3.46 10.69 -5.24
C ASN A 94 3.86 10.43 -3.78
N TYR A 95 4.12 11.50 -3.03
CA TYR A 95 4.53 11.37 -1.63
C TYR A 95 3.65 12.21 -0.72
N PHE A 96 3.10 11.57 0.32
CA PHE A 96 2.30 12.22 1.34
C PHE A 96 2.93 11.99 2.72
N SER A 97 3.48 13.05 3.33
CA SER A 97 3.84 13.05 4.74
C SER A 97 2.58 13.27 5.58
N LYS A 98 2.19 12.25 6.34
CA LYS A 98 0.97 12.23 7.18
C LYS A 98 1.28 11.71 8.59
N PRO A 99 2.00 12.49 9.40
CA PRO A 99 2.50 12.05 10.69
C PRO A 99 1.37 11.69 11.67
N ILE A 100 1.52 10.55 12.34
CA ILE A 100 0.63 10.08 13.41
C ILE A 100 1.47 9.89 14.68
N ASP A 101 1.06 10.48 15.80
CA ASP A 101 1.61 10.17 17.13
C ASP A 101 0.88 8.94 17.71
N ALA A 102 1.53 7.78 17.66
CA ALA A 102 0.93 6.53 18.14
C ALA A 102 0.59 6.53 19.66
N ARG A 103 1.15 7.47 20.43
CA ARG A 103 0.91 7.60 21.88
C ARG A 103 -0.32 8.42 22.20
N LYS A 104 -0.94 9.09 21.22
CA LYS A 104 -2.11 9.94 21.40
C LYS A 104 -3.29 9.41 20.61
N LYS A 105 -4.48 9.62 21.15
CA LYS A 105 -5.72 9.44 20.37
C LYS A 105 -5.72 10.44 19.23
N GLN A 106 -5.95 9.94 18.02
CA GLN A 106 -5.90 10.75 16.81
C GLN A 106 -7.22 11.48 16.56
N ASN A 107 -7.13 12.62 15.90
CA ASN A 107 -8.30 13.30 15.34
C ASN A 107 -8.90 12.42 14.23
N LEU A 108 -10.20 12.18 14.29
CA LEU A 108 -10.88 11.26 13.38
C LEU A 108 -10.95 11.82 11.95
N ASP A 109 -11.15 13.11 11.79
CA ASP A 109 -11.22 13.73 10.46
C ASP A 109 -9.85 13.67 9.76
N TYR A 110 -8.76 13.86 10.51
CA TYR A 110 -7.41 13.68 10.00
C TYR A 110 -7.14 12.23 9.56
N LEU A 111 -7.60 11.25 10.34
CA LEU A 111 -7.48 9.85 9.94
C LEU A 111 -8.29 9.53 8.68
N LYS A 112 -9.47 10.12 8.53
CA LYS A 112 -10.30 9.99 7.31
C LYS A 112 -9.65 10.66 6.10
N GLU A 113 -8.98 11.79 6.29
CA GLU A 113 -8.19 12.42 5.24
C GLU A 113 -7.09 11.47 4.73
N ILE A 114 -6.35 10.82 5.64
CA ILE A 114 -5.35 9.82 5.24
C ILE A 114 -6.02 8.65 4.51
N LEU A 115 -7.13 8.16 5.04
CA LEU A 115 -7.86 7.06 4.44
C LEU A 115 -8.35 7.40 3.02
N SER A 116 -8.78 8.64 2.77
CA SER A 116 -9.24 9.07 1.44
C SER A 116 -8.13 9.01 0.39
N ILE A 117 -6.86 9.21 0.77
CA ILE A 117 -5.72 9.04 -0.14
C ILE A 117 -5.55 7.56 -0.52
N VAL A 118 -5.76 6.66 0.45
CA VAL A 118 -5.69 5.20 0.22
C VAL A 118 -6.83 4.72 -0.68
N GLU A 119 -8.02 5.29 -0.51
CA GLU A 119 -9.26 4.93 -1.23
C GLU A 119 -9.26 5.41 -2.69
N ASP A 120 -8.52 6.45 -2.98
CA ASP A 120 -8.42 6.97 -4.34
C ASP A 120 -7.63 6.00 -5.23
N THR A 121 -8.33 5.33 -6.13
CA THR A 121 -7.74 4.35 -7.05
C THR A 121 -6.69 4.95 -7.99
N THR A 122 -6.68 6.26 -8.20
CA THR A 122 -5.64 6.92 -9.00
C THR A 122 -4.28 6.92 -8.29
N ASN A 123 -4.28 6.85 -6.96
CA ASN A 123 -3.08 6.73 -6.14
C ASN A 123 -2.53 5.30 -6.05
N GLN A 124 -3.29 4.30 -6.48
CA GLN A 124 -2.93 2.90 -6.31
C GLN A 124 -2.03 2.38 -7.45
N PRO A 125 -1.08 1.49 -7.17
CA PRO A 125 -0.71 0.93 -5.86
C PRO A 125 -0.14 1.97 -4.90
N VAL A 126 -0.66 1.96 -3.64
CA VAL A 126 -0.22 2.86 -2.56
C VAL A 126 0.51 2.08 -1.46
N LEU A 127 1.67 2.58 -1.05
CA LEU A 127 2.42 2.07 0.09
C LEU A 127 2.11 2.89 1.33
N ILE A 128 1.61 2.25 2.37
CA ILE A 128 1.40 2.83 3.69
C ILE A 128 2.49 2.31 4.62
N HIS A 129 3.30 3.20 5.17
CA HIS A 129 4.35 2.78 6.09
C HIS A 129 4.51 3.72 7.30
N CYS A 130 5.19 3.19 8.31
CA CYS A 130 5.72 3.96 9.43
C CYS A 130 7.13 3.43 9.77
N LEU A 131 7.61 3.56 10.98
CA LEU A 131 8.92 3.04 11.37
C LEU A 131 8.97 1.50 11.29
N GLY A 132 8.11 0.80 12.01
CA GLY A 132 8.07 -0.68 12.08
C GLY A 132 6.97 -1.33 11.25
N GLY A 133 6.12 -0.56 10.58
CA GLY A 133 4.98 -1.12 9.82
C GLY A 133 3.90 -1.78 10.70
N LYS A 134 3.91 -1.50 12.00
CA LYS A 134 3.10 -2.19 13.03
C LYS A 134 1.88 -1.38 13.45
N ASP A 135 2.13 -0.26 14.14
CA ASP A 135 1.12 0.48 14.91
C ASP A 135 0.34 1.47 14.06
N ARG A 136 1.00 2.55 13.58
CA ARG A 136 0.40 3.59 12.75
C ARG A 136 -0.10 3.05 11.41
N THR A 137 0.72 2.22 10.79
CA THR A 137 0.34 1.48 9.56
C THR A 137 -0.85 0.55 9.82
N GLY A 138 -0.83 -0.17 10.95
CA GLY A 138 -1.93 -1.03 11.38
C GLY A 138 -3.24 -0.27 11.60
N LEU A 139 -3.17 0.96 12.13
CA LEU A 139 -4.35 1.81 12.29
C LEU A 139 -5.01 2.12 10.96
N ILE A 140 -4.27 2.66 9.99
CA ILE A 140 -4.83 3.07 8.69
C ILE A 140 -5.32 1.85 7.88
N VAL A 141 -4.55 0.77 7.83
CA VAL A 141 -4.97 -0.48 7.17
C VAL A 141 -6.19 -1.08 7.87
N GLY A 142 -6.23 -1.02 9.21
CA GLY A 142 -7.39 -1.48 9.98
C GLY A 142 -8.66 -0.67 9.70
N MET A 143 -8.56 0.64 9.54
CA MET A 143 -9.68 1.49 9.13
C MET A 143 -10.17 1.13 7.73
N TYR A 144 -9.26 0.94 6.76
CA TYR A 144 -9.60 0.49 5.43
C TYR A 144 -10.39 -0.84 5.48
N LYS A 145 -9.86 -1.84 6.18
CA LYS A 145 -10.51 -3.16 6.31
C LYS A 145 -11.86 -3.09 7.01
N LEU A 146 -12.03 -2.23 8.03
CA LEU A 146 -13.33 -2.02 8.68
C LEU A 146 -14.39 -1.49 7.71
N LYS A 147 -13.99 -0.67 6.75
CA LYS A 147 -14.89 -0.04 5.78
C LYS A 147 -15.21 -0.94 4.59
N TYR A 148 -14.24 -1.71 4.11
CA TYR A 148 -14.33 -2.41 2.83
C TYR A 148 -14.39 -3.93 2.91
N THR A 149 -14.27 -4.49 4.12
CA THR A 149 -14.37 -5.95 4.31
C THR A 149 -15.44 -6.29 5.35
N ASN A 150 -15.83 -7.57 5.38
CA ASN A 150 -16.76 -8.09 6.39
C ASN A 150 -16.06 -8.44 7.72
N LEU A 151 -14.80 -8.04 7.89
CA LEU A 151 -14.05 -8.33 9.11
C LEU A 151 -14.58 -7.51 10.29
N THR A 152 -14.72 -8.17 11.42
CA THR A 152 -15.12 -7.52 12.66
C THR A 152 -13.94 -6.74 13.26
N PHE A 153 -14.23 -5.76 14.12
CA PHE A 153 -13.20 -5.05 14.88
C PHE A 153 -12.26 -6.01 15.64
N SER A 154 -12.80 -7.11 16.21
CA SER A 154 -12.00 -8.11 16.93
C SER A 154 -11.02 -8.86 16.02
N GLN A 155 -11.44 -9.19 14.80
CA GLN A 155 -10.57 -9.86 13.82
C GLN A 155 -9.45 -8.93 13.34
N ILE A 156 -9.78 -7.67 13.04
CA ILE A 156 -8.80 -6.66 12.63
C ILE A 156 -7.82 -6.35 13.77
N LYS A 157 -8.32 -6.26 15.01
CA LYS A 157 -7.45 -6.11 16.19
C LYS A 157 -6.44 -7.25 16.30
N LYS A 158 -6.87 -8.50 16.12
CA LYS A 158 -5.97 -9.67 16.13
C LYS A 158 -4.93 -9.59 15.01
N GLU A 159 -5.34 -9.18 13.83
CA GLU A 159 -4.44 -9.01 12.69
C GLU A 159 -3.36 -7.95 12.96
N ILE A 160 -3.74 -6.78 13.51
CA ILE A 160 -2.79 -5.71 13.84
C ILE A 160 -1.77 -6.19 14.88
N ILE A 161 -2.21 -6.99 15.86
CA ILE A 161 -1.30 -7.63 16.84
C ILE A 161 -0.36 -8.62 16.14
N MET A 162 -0.86 -9.42 15.21
CA MET A 162 -0.03 -10.36 14.43
C MET A 162 1.10 -9.65 13.66
N TYR A 163 0.86 -8.43 13.18
CA TYR A 163 1.88 -7.61 12.54
C TYR A 163 2.84 -6.92 13.53
N GLY A 164 2.72 -7.21 14.81
CA GLY A 164 3.65 -6.80 15.85
C GLY A 164 3.26 -5.54 16.62
N HIS A 165 1.99 -5.12 16.57
CA HIS A 165 1.51 -4.01 17.41
C HIS A 165 1.57 -4.35 18.89
N ASP A 166 2.18 -3.47 19.67
CA ASP A 166 2.17 -3.56 21.13
C ASP A 166 1.01 -2.76 21.73
N GLN A 167 -0.09 -3.47 22.02
CA GLN A 167 -1.29 -2.83 22.58
C GLN A 167 -1.09 -2.33 24.02
N LYS A 168 -0.08 -2.82 24.74
CA LYS A 168 0.23 -2.41 26.12
C LYS A 168 0.91 -1.05 26.11
N ASP A 169 1.87 -0.86 25.23
CA ASP A 169 2.64 0.38 25.13
C ASP A 169 1.93 1.46 24.32
N LEU A 170 1.11 1.06 23.34
CA LEU A 170 0.42 1.97 22.39
C LEU A 170 -1.10 1.74 22.33
N PRO A 171 -1.83 1.82 23.45
CA PRO A 171 -3.28 1.53 23.50
C PRO A 171 -4.12 2.53 22.67
N GLU A 172 -3.60 3.73 22.39
CA GLU A 172 -4.32 4.79 21.67
C GLU A 172 -4.60 4.42 20.21
N ILE A 173 -3.81 3.54 19.61
CA ILE A 173 -4.07 2.98 18.28
C ILE A 173 -5.44 2.30 18.25
N PHE A 174 -5.72 1.42 19.20
CA PHE A 174 -7.01 0.72 19.24
C PHE A 174 -8.16 1.61 19.69
N LYS A 175 -7.92 2.64 20.51
CA LYS A 175 -8.95 3.61 20.87
C LYS A 175 -9.36 4.44 19.65
N SER A 176 -8.41 4.87 18.83
CA SER A 176 -8.68 5.58 17.58
C SER A 176 -9.44 4.71 16.58
N LEU A 177 -9.00 3.46 16.39
CA LEU A 177 -9.67 2.49 15.52
C LEU A 177 -11.09 2.17 15.98
N LYS A 178 -11.33 2.03 17.30
CA LYS A 178 -12.65 1.80 17.87
C LYS A 178 -13.58 2.99 17.65
N THR A 179 -13.06 4.21 17.76
CA THR A 179 -13.84 5.43 17.48
C THR A 179 -14.30 5.44 16.03
N PHE A 180 -13.42 5.12 15.07
CA PHE A 180 -13.77 5.00 13.66
C PHE A 180 -14.81 3.91 13.41
N ALA A 181 -14.62 2.71 13.99
CA ALA A 181 -15.57 1.60 13.86
C ALA A 181 -16.98 1.94 14.36
N ALA A 182 -17.09 2.76 15.40
CA ALA A 182 -18.39 3.22 15.92
C ALA A 182 -19.05 4.24 14.98
N GLU A 183 -18.29 5.01 14.22
CA GLU A 183 -18.83 6.01 13.31
C GLU A 183 -19.35 5.41 12.00
N ILE A 184 -18.63 4.48 11.40
CA ILE A 184 -19.04 3.86 10.14
C ILE A 184 -20.26 2.90 10.26
N ARG A 185 -20.70 2.62 11.50
CA ARG A 185 -21.87 1.77 11.78
C ARG A 185 -23.14 2.57 12.05
N LYS A 186 -23.06 3.90 12.03
CA LYS A 186 -24.23 4.81 12.17
C LYS A 186 -24.90 5.01 10.81
#